data_6b6125336e15a54fcfd1c18b70b51635
#
_entry.id   6b6125336e15a54fcfd1c18b70b51635
#
_cell.length_a   1.000
_cell.length_b   1.000
_cell.length_c   1.000
_cell.angle_alpha   90.00
_cell.angle_beta   90.00
_cell.angle_gamma   90.00
#
_symmetry.space_group_name_H-M   'P 1'
#
loop_
_entity.id
_entity.type
_entity.pdbx_description
1 polymer ?
#
loop_
_entity_poly.entity_id
_entity_poly.type
_entity_poly.pdbx_seq_one_letter_code
_entity_poly.pdbx_strand_id
1 'polypeptide(L)'
;MEIPFAVSEDGRQGFVYADKLFFNRECVLTVSDIYSEKYYISVVPYQDDKVLVTLCGKREEPMQENILRSFMNDLIDYQVRLDLQKEFGDLRKRIIEYAFSPVK
;
A
#
# COMPACT_ATOMS: atom_id res chain seq x y z
N MET A 1 -2.84 14.90 -14.87
CA MET A 1 -2.31 14.15 -13.74
C MET A 1 -2.77 12.69 -13.83
N GLU A 2 -1.83 11.80 -13.83
CA GLU A 2 -2.18 10.39 -13.92
C GLU A 2 -2.69 9.85 -12.60
N ILE A 3 -3.77 9.08 -12.67
CA ILE A 3 -4.29 8.39 -11.51
C ILE A 3 -3.42 7.15 -11.28
N PRO A 4 -2.89 6.93 -10.06
CA PRO A 4 -1.95 5.84 -9.80
C PRO A 4 -2.61 4.47 -9.63
N PHE A 5 -3.85 4.33 -10.03
CA PHE A 5 -4.53 3.04 -9.98
C PHE A 5 -5.55 2.94 -11.11
N ALA A 6 -5.90 1.71 -11.44
CA ALA A 6 -6.87 1.45 -12.51
C ALA A 6 -7.51 0.08 -12.30
N VAL A 7 -8.70 -0.09 -12.82
CA VAL A 7 -9.37 -1.39 -12.85
C VAL A 7 -9.25 -1.94 -14.26
N SER A 8 -9.05 -3.26 -14.39
CA SER A 8 -8.92 -3.89 -15.69
C SER A 8 -10.22 -3.81 -16.49
N GLU A 9 -10.14 -4.06 -17.80
CA GLU A 9 -11.31 -3.99 -18.66
C GLU A 9 -12.40 -4.97 -18.26
N ASP A 10 -12.00 -6.16 -17.79
CA ASP A 10 -12.98 -7.15 -17.35
C ASP A 10 -13.49 -6.88 -15.94
N GLY A 11 -12.96 -5.88 -15.25
CA GLY A 11 -13.39 -5.50 -13.92
C GLY A 11 -12.94 -6.44 -12.81
N ARG A 12 -12.09 -7.41 -13.09
CA ARG A 12 -11.68 -8.40 -12.09
C ARG A 12 -10.38 -8.09 -11.39
N GLN A 13 -9.54 -7.29 -12.01
CA GLN A 13 -8.22 -6.97 -11.47
C GLN A 13 -8.09 -5.49 -11.22
N GLY A 14 -7.36 -5.16 -10.16
CA GLY A 14 -7.01 -3.78 -9.89
C GLY A 14 -5.50 -3.62 -9.98
N PHE A 15 -5.08 -2.49 -10.50
CA PHE A 15 -3.66 -2.16 -10.66
C PHE A 15 -3.33 -0.92 -9.84
N VAL A 16 -2.24 -0.99 -9.10
CA VAL A 16 -1.73 0.16 -8.36
C VAL A 16 -0.29 0.38 -8.78
N TYR A 17 0.02 1.60 -9.18
CA TYR A 17 1.36 1.98 -9.60
C TYR A 17 2.00 2.78 -8.48
N ALA A 18 2.94 2.17 -7.77
CA ALA A 18 3.62 2.81 -6.67
C ALA A 18 4.98 3.35 -7.13
N ASP A 19 5.15 4.66 -6.98
CA ASP A 19 6.39 5.32 -7.38
C ASP A 19 7.45 5.09 -6.30
N LYS A 20 8.63 4.61 -6.72
CA LYS A 20 9.72 4.32 -5.79
C LYS A 20 10.26 5.55 -5.08
N LEU A 21 9.98 6.73 -5.64
CA LEU A 21 10.38 7.97 -5.00
C LEU A 21 9.63 8.19 -3.68
N PHE A 22 8.39 7.75 -3.62
CA PHE A 22 7.53 7.97 -2.44
C PHE A 22 7.37 6.74 -1.56
N PHE A 23 7.52 5.54 -2.11
CA PHE A 23 7.25 4.31 -1.37
C PHE A 23 8.44 3.35 -1.47
N ASN A 24 8.96 2.93 -0.33
CA ASN A 24 10.07 1.99 -0.34
C ASN A 24 9.55 0.54 -0.39
N ARG A 25 10.48 -0.39 -0.51
CA ARG A 25 10.17 -1.80 -0.62
C ARG A 25 9.38 -2.31 0.58
N GLU A 26 9.80 -1.94 1.77
CA GLU A 26 9.14 -2.38 3.00
C GLU A 26 7.68 -1.94 3.04
N CYS A 27 7.41 -0.70 2.63
CA CYS A 27 6.05 -0.17 2.60
C CYS A 27 5.16 -0.97 1.65
N VAL A 28 5.61 -1.15 0.42
CA VAL A 28 4.82 -1.83 -0.60
C VAL A 28 4.55 -3.28 -0.20
N LEU A 29 5.56 -3.98 0.26
CA LEU A 29 5.40 -5.39 0.61
C LEU A 29 4.54 -5.59 1.86
N THR A 30 4.68 -4.71 2.85
CA THR A 30 3.88 -4.83 4.07
C THR A 30 2.40 -4.60 3.80
N VAL A 31 2.07 -3.55 3.06
CA VAL A 31 0.67 -3.26 2.72
C VAL A 31 0.11 -4.36 1.83
N SER A 32 0.90 -4.84 0.87
CA SER A 32 0.49 -5.94 0.01
C SER A 32 0.20 -7.20 0.83
N ASP A 33 1.03 -7.49 1.82
CA ASP A 33 0.82 -8.65 2.69
C ASP A 33 -0.50 -8.55 3.45
N ILE A 34 -0.81 -7.38 3.96
CA ILE A 34 -2.07 -7.16 4.67
C ILE A 34 -3.27 -7.45 3.75
N TYR A 35 -3.21 -6.98 2.52
CA TYR A 35 -4.30 -7.19 1.57
C TYR A 35 -4.33 -8.61 1.01
N SER A 36 -3.25 -9.37 1.15
CA SER A 36 -3.18 -10.74 0.62
C SER A 36 -4.15 -11.69 1.30
N GLU A 37 -4.71 -11.32 2.44
CA GLU A 37 -5.73 -12.13 3.10
C GLU A 37 -7.00 -12.25 2.26
N LYS A 38 -7.36 -11.19 1.55
CA LYS A 38 -8.61 -11.12 0.78
C LYS A 38 -8.41 -11.12 -0.72
N TYR A 39 -7.18 -10.85 -1.17
CA TYR A 39 -6.91 -10.70 -2.59
C TYR A 39 -5.65 -11.44 -2.95
N TYR A 40 -5.60 -11.94 -4.18
CA TYR A 40 -4.34 -12.40 -4.75
C TYR A 40 -3.55 -11.16 -5.14
N ILE A 41 -2.33 -11.08 -4.66
CA ILE A 41 -1.47 -9.91 -4.87
C ILE A 41 -0.27 -10.32 -5.71
N SER A 42 0.06 -9.49 -6.69
CA SER A 42 1.28 -9.62 -7.47
C SER A 42 2.03 -8.30 -7.44
N VAL A 43 3.32 -8.35 -7.16
CA VAL A 43 4.17 -7.17 -7.11
C VAL A 43 5.31 -7.37 -8.08
N VAL A 44 5.38 -6.54 -9.11
CA VAL A 44 6.41 -6.64 -10.14
C VAL A 44 6.96 -5.25 -10.46
N PRO A 45 8.21 -5.16 -10.94
CA PRO A 45 8.73 -3.87 -11.36
C PRO A 45 7.98 -3.34 -12.58
N TYR A 46 7.83 -2.04 -12.64
CA TYR A 46 7.16 -1.38 -13.75
C TYR A 46 7.93 -0.13 -14.11
N GLN A 47 8.54 -0.10 -15.28
CA GLN A 47 9.47 0.94 -15.67
C GLN A 47 10.63 0.99 -14.67
N ASP A 48 11.44 2.05 -14.71
CA ASP A 48 12.61 2.15 -13.83
C ASP A 48 12.26 2.69 -12.44
N ASP A 49 11.16 3.41 -12.35
CA ASP A 49 10.85 4.17 -11.15
C ASP A 49 9.55 3.73 -10.45
N LYS A 50 8.90 2.67 -10.93
CA LYS A 50 7.63 2.26 -10.36
C LYS A 50 7.57 0.77 -10.07
N VAL A 51 6.63 0.42 -9.20
CA VAL A 51 6.28 -0.95 -8.90
C VAL A 51 4.79 -1.11 -9.21
N LEU A 52 4.45 -2.18 -9.91
CA LEU A 52 3.06 -2.48 -10.22
C LEU A 52 2.55 -3.53 -9.26
N VAL A 53 1.52 -3.18 -8.51
CA VAL A 53 0.82 -4.11 -7.61
C VAL A 53 -0.51 -4.46 -8.25
N THR A 54 -0.74 -5.75 -8.46
CA THR A 54 -1.99 -6.24 -9.04
C THR A 54 -2.79 -6.94 -7.96
N LEU A 55 -4.07 -6.58 -7.84
CA LEU A 55 -4.99 -7.17 -6.89
C LEU A 55 -6.09 -7.89 -7.65
N CYS A 56 -6.42 -9.10 -7.21
CA CYS A 56 -7.49 -9.89 -7.80
C CYS A 56 -8.27 -10.56 -6.68
N GLY A 57 -9.59 -10.40 -6.66
CA GLY A 57 -10.42 -11.00 -5.62
C GLY A 57 -10.36 -12.52 -5.65
N LYS A 58 -10.22 -13.13 -4.49
CA LYS A 58 -10.13 -14.60 -4.38
C LYS A 58 -11.43 -15.29 -4.70
N ARG A 59 -12.55 -14.57 -4.64
CA ARG A 59 -13.89 -15.13 -4.88
C ARG A 59 -14.47 -14.71 -6.21
N GLU A 60 -13.65 -14.31 -7.14
CA GLU A 60 -14.09 -13.85 -8.46
C GLU A 60 -15.04 -12.65 -8.40
N GLU A 61 -14.90 -11.85 -7.38
CA GLU A 61 -15.68 -10.64 -7.24
C GLU A 61 -15.12 -9.53 -8.14
N PRO A 62 -15.98 -8.63 -8.62
CA PRO A 62 -15.47 -7.47 -9.36
C PRO A 62 -14.58 -6.62 -8.46
N MET A 63 -13.51 -6.08 -9.02
CA MET A 63 -12.65 -5.18 -8.30
C MET A 63 -13.30 -3.81 -8.21
N GLN A 64 -13.36 -3.27 -7.01
CA GLN A 64 -13.95 -1.95 -6.79
C GLN A 64 -12.86 -0.90 -6.66
N GLU A 65 -13.11 0.25 -7.24
CA GLU A 65 -12.15 1.34 -7.21
C GLU A 65 -11.83 1.77 -5.78
N ASN A 66 -12.80 1.73 -4.87
CA ASN A 66 -12.56 2.14 -3.49
C ASN A 66 -11.55 1.25 -2.76
N ILE A 67 -11.42 -0.01 -3.20
CA ILE A 67 -10.40 -0.90 -2.64
C ILE A 67 -9.02 -0.40 -3.04
N LEU A 68 -8.87 0.03 -4.29
CA LEU A 68 -7.60 0.57 -4.76
C LEU A 68 -7.27 1.89 -4.08
N ARG A 69 -8.27 2.71 -3.82
CA ARG A 69 -8.08 3.96 -3.09
C ARG A 69 -7.63 3.69 -1.66
N SER A 70 -8.22 2.68 -1.01
CA SER A 70 -7.80 2.26 0.32
C SER A 70 -6.36 1.78 0.32
N PHE A 71 -5.98 1.00 -0.69
CA PHE A 71 -4.63 0.49 -0.81
C PHE A 71 -3.63 1.65 -0.91
N MET A 72 -3.93 2.63 -1.76
CA MET A 72 -3.07 3.81 -1.91
C MET A 72 -2.97 4.59 -0.61
N ASN A 73 -4.09 4.76 0.07
CA ASN A 73 -4.11 5.48 1.34
C ASN A 73 -3.26 4.76 2.39
N ASP A 74 -3.33 3.43 2.41
CA ASP A 74 -2.54 2.64 3.35
C ASP A 74 -1.05 2.71 3.03
N LEU A 75 -0.70 2.77 1.74
CA LEU A 75 0.70 2.98 1.35
C LEU A 75 1.23 4.30 1.90
N ILE A 76 0.46 5.35 1.72
CA ILE A 76 0.85 6.68 2.19
C ILE A 76 1.01 6.69 3.71
N ASP A 77 0.03 6.16 4.41
CA ASP A 77 0.03 6.13 5.86
C ASP A 77 1.22 5.33 6.41
N TYR A 78 1.46 4.17 5.84
CA TYR A 78 2.55 3.32 6.30
C TYR A 78 3.92 3.96 6.00
N GLN A 79 4.08 4.54 4.82
CA GLN A 79 5.34 5.17 4.46
C GLN A 79 5.64 6.37 5.36
N VAL A 80 4.64 7.15 5.69
CA VAL A 80 4.83 8.27 6.62
C VAL A 80 5.31 7.76 7.97
N ARG A 81 4.74 6.68 8.46
CA ARG A 81 5.18 6.09 9.72
C ARG A 81 6.62 5.60 9.66
N LEU A 82 6.99 4.97 8.57
CA LEU A 82 8.37 4.51 8.40
C LEU A 82 9.34 5.68 8.37
N ASP A 83 9.00 6.73 7.63
CA ASP A 83 9.87 7.89 7.52
C ASP A 83 10.04 8.58 8.87
N LEU A 84 8.97 8.74 9.61
CA LEU A 84 9.03 9.38 10.92
C LEU A 84 9.83 8.54 11.91
N GLN A 85 9.66 7.23 11.88
CA GLN A 85 10.40 6.34 12.75
C GLN A 85 11.89 6.42 12.46
N LYS A 86 12.26 6.43 11.20
CA LYS A 86 13.65 6.52 10.79
C LYS A 86 14.27 7.86 11.17
N GLU A 87 13.49 8.93 11.01
CA GLU A 87 13.99 10.28 11.23
C GLU A 87 14.17 10.62 12.70
N PHE A 88 13.28 10.17 13.57
CA PHE A 88 13.28 10.56 14.98
C PHE A 88 13.81 9.50 15.93
N GLY A 89 14.06 8.30 15.45
CA GLY A 89 14.67 7.26 16.25
C GLY A 89 13.91 6.92 17.53
N ASP A 90 14.64 6.78 18.63
CA ASP A 90 14.06 6.34 19.90
C ASP A 90 13.02 7.31 20.46
N LEU A 91 13.23 8.59 20.26
CA LEU A 91 12.26 9.58 20.70
C LEU A 91 10.93 9.38 20.00
N ARG A 92 10.98 9.13 18.71
CA ARG A 92 9.80 8.88 17.93
C ARG A 92 9.09 7.61 18.38
N LYS A 93 9.85 6.60 18.69
CA LYS A 93 9.31 5.34 19.19
C LYS A 93 8.50 5.55 20.46
N ARG A 94 9.01 6.35 21.39
CA ARG A 94 8.28 6.67 22.62
C ARG A 94 6.99 7.39 22.32
N ILE A 95 7.02 8.33 21.41
CA ILE A 95 5.84 9.09 21.05
C ILE A 95 4.77 8.16 20.48
N ILE A 96 5.16 7.26 19.62
CA ILE A 96 4.24 6.31 19.02
C ILE A 96 3.62 5.42 20.08
N GLU A 97 4.42 4.87 20.97
CA GLU A 97 3.92 4.01 22.03
C GLU A 97 2.95 4.76 22.93
N TYR A 98 3.28 5.99 23.27
CA TYR A 98 2.46 6.79 24.13
C TYR A 98 1.14 7.17 23.46
N ALA A 99 1.19 7.48 22.17
CA ALA A 99 0.00 7.90 21.43
C ALA A 99 -0.96 6.75 21.15
N PHE A 100 -0.45 5.55 20.91
CA PHE A 100 -1.29 4.44 20.47
C PHE A 100 -1.61 3.43 21.55
N SER A 101 -0.71 3.21 22.49
CA SER A 101 -0.94 2.22 23.55
C SER A 101 -2.19 2.48 24.39
N PRO A 102 -2.42 3.71 24.84
CA PRO A 102 -3.58 3.98 25.69
C PRO A 102 -4.92 3.83 25.00
N VAL A 103 -4.91 3.85 23.69
CA VAL A 103 -6.15 3.80 22.92
C VAL A 103 -6.76 2.40 22.92
N LYS A 104 -5.99 1.43 23.26
CA LYS A 104 -6.45 0.04 23.23
C LYS A 104 -7.35 -0.32 24.41
#